data_529acf82a71f3a1cbc5cec55fbc72683
#
_entry.id   529acf82a71f3a1cbc5cec55fbc72683
#
_cell.length_a   1.000
_cell.length_b   1.000
_cell.length_c   1.000
_cell.angle_alpha   90.00
_cell.angle_beta   90.00
_cell.angle_gamma   90.00
#
_symmetry.space_group_name_H-M   'P 1'
#
loop_
_entity.id
_entity.type
_entity.pdbx_description
1 polymer ?
#
loop_
_entity_poly.entity_id
_entity_poly.type
_entity_poly.pdbx_seq_one_letter_code
_entity_poly.pdbx_strand_id
1 'polypeptide(L)'
;MNIVFAQIEDKVKNGIRLTREDGIALFQSNDLAWLGYLANLVRQRVSGEYVYYNVNRHINLTNVCTSRCDFCAFGCDADSLQSYTMDKEQVMEIAMQAARDEDLREFHIVSGLHPDWPFEYYL
;
A
#
# COMPACT_ATOMS: atom_id res chain seq x y z
N MET A 1 10.21 14.06 30.25
CA MET A 1 10.01 14.18 28.78
C MET A 1 11.34 14.54 28.16
N ASN A 2 11.79 13.82 27.14
CA ASN A 2 13.07 14.07 26.48
C ASN A 2 12.99 15.43 25.75
N ILE A 3 14.00 16.28 25.87
CA ILE A 3 14.04 17.62 25.23
C ILE A 3 13.82 17.52 23.71
N VAL A 4 14.36 16.50 23.08
CA VAL A 4 14.18 16.25 21.64
C VAL A 4 12.70 16.01 21.29
N PHE A 5 11.99 15.24 22.09
CA PHE A 5 10.57 14.96 21.85
C PHE A 5 9.69 16.20 22.05
N ALA A 6 10.02 17.05 23.03
CA ALA A 6 9.32 18.32 23.20
C ALA A 6 9.52 19.27 22.02
N GLN A 7 10.73 19.31 21.44
CA GLN A 7 11.01 20.11 20.23
C GLN A 7 10.28 19.57 19.00
N ILE A 8 10.21 18.25 18.83
CA ILE A 8 9.46 17.63 17.74
C ILE A 8 7.96 17.93 17.86
N GLU A 9 7.41 17.81 19.06
CA GLU A 9 6.01 18.12 19.32
C GLU A 9 5.69 19.59 19.01
N ASP A 10 6.55 20.52 19.40
CA ASP A 10 6.39 21.95 19.07
C ASP A 10 6.42 22.20 17.57
N LYS A 11 7.35 21.58 16.84
CA LYS A 11 7.39 21.64 15.38
C LYS A 11 6.09 21.15 14.75
N VAL A 12 5.59 19.99 15.21
CA VAL A 12 4.34 19.42 14.69
C VAL A 12 3.15 20.33 14.97
N LYS A 13 3.04 20.85 16.19
CA LYS A 13 1.96 21.79 16.57
C LYS A 13 1.96 23.06 15.72
N ASN A 14 3.13 23.58 15.41
CA ASN A 14 3.30 24.81 14.62
C ASN A 14 3.37 24.58 13.11
N GLY A 15 3.22 23.33 12.62
CA GLY A 15 3.29 23.02 11.20
C GLY A 15 4.67 23.17 10.59
N ILE A 16 5.71 23.16 11.41
CA ILE A 16 7.11 23.22 10.96
C ILE A 16 7.54 21.86 10.45
N ARG A 17 8.18 21.83 9.28
CA ARG A 17 8.66 20.58 8.68
C ARG A 17 9.70 19.93 9.59
N LEU A 18 9.54 18.64 9.82
CA LEU A 18 10.50 17.82 10.56
C LEU A 18 11.77 17.59 9.74
N THR A 19 12.91 17.51 10.44
CA THR A 19 14.20 17.17 9.85
C THR A 19 14.38 15.66 9.78
N ARG A 20 15.46 15.22 9.13
CA ARG A 20 15.84 13.80 9.10
C ARG A 20 16.10 13.26 10.50
N GLU A 21 16.75 14.05 11.35
CA GLU A 21 17.09 13.72 12.72
C GLU A 21 15.83 13.56 13.59
N ASP A 22 14.85 14.46 13.41
CA ASP A 22 13.54 14.33 14.04
C ASP A 22 12.86 13.01 13.63
N GLY A 23 12.92 12.66 12.34
CA GLY A 23 12.38 11.39 11.83
C GLY A 23 13.04 10.17 12.45
N ILE A 24 14.37 10.17 12.58
CA ILE A 24 15.11 9.09 13.25
C ILE A 24 14.67 8.97 14.72
N ALA A 25 14.54 10.09 15.42
CA ALA A 25 14.11 10.09 16.83
C ALA A 25 12.67 9.54 16.97
N LEU A 26 11.76 9.85 16.05
CA LEU A 26 10.40 9.28 16.02
C LEU A 26 10.44 7.76 15.82
N PHE A 27 11.25 7.26 14.89
CA PHE A 27 11.39 5.81 14.65
C PHE A 27 11.99 5.06 15.85
N GLN A 28 12.83 5.70 16.64
CA GLN A 28 13.43 5.13 17.85
C GLN A 28 12.54 5.23 19.09
N SER A 29 11.42 5.95 18.99
CA SER A 29 10.48 6.09 20.10
C SER A 29 9.66 4.83 20.30
N ASN A 30 9.54 4.38 21.54
CA ASN A 30 8.60 3.32 21.94
C ASN A 30 7.26 3.86 22.46
N ASP A 31 7.09 5.18 22.52
CA ASP A 31 5.85 5.82 22.97
C ASP A 31 4.86 5.92 21.81
N LEU A 32 4.16 4.82 21.54
CA LEU A 32 3.16 4.75 20.46
C LEU A 32 1.98 5.69 20.71
N ALA A 33 1.62 5.97 21.95
CA ALA A 33 0.52 6.88 22.28
C ALA A 33 0.89 8.32 21.90
N TRP A 34 2.10 8.74 22.21
CA TRP A 34 2.61 10.05 21.81
C TRP A 34 2.78 10.17 20.30
N LEU A 35 3.33 9.15 19.64
CA LEU A 35 3.43 9.12 18.17
C LEU A 35 2.05 9.23 17.51
N GLY A 36 1.08 8.47 18.00
CA GLY A 36 -0.31 8.51 17.52
C GLY A 36 -0.96 9.87 17.73
N TYR A 37 -0.71 10.52 18.86
CA TYR A 37 -1.15 11.88 19.11
C TYR A 37 -0.60 12.88 18.09
N LEU A 38 0.71 12.86 17.81
CA LEU A 38 1.34 13.73 16.83
C LEU A 38 0.80 13.46 15.41
N ALA A 39 0.68 12.20 15.03
CA ALA A 39 0.11 11.80 13.74
C ALA A 39 -1.33 12.31 13.58
N ASN A 40 -2.14 12.21 14.65
CA ASN A 40 -3.52 12.70 14.64
C ASN A 40 -3.60 14.22 14.50
N LEU A 41 -2.70 14.97 15.13
CA LEU A 41 -2.65 16.43 14.94
C LEU A 41 -2.41 16.80 13.47
N VAL A 42 -1.49 16.09 12.80
CA VAL A 42 -1.24 16.31 11.37
C VAL A 42 -2.44 15.91 10.54
N ARG A 43 -3.03 14.72 10.81
CA ARG A 43 -4.22 14.24 10.12
C ARG A 43 -5.37 15.24 10.21
N GLN A 44 -5.66 15.76 11.40
CA GLN A 44 -6.74 16.74 11.60
C GLN A 44 -6.49 18.04 10.83
N ARG A 45 -5.22 18.48 10.75
CA ARG A 45 -4.86 19.67 9.98
C ARG A 45 -5.08 19.49 8.48
N VAL A 46 -4.78 18.27 7.96
CA VAL A 46 -4.84 17.97 6.52
C VAL A 46 -6.24 17.57 6.07
N SER A 47 -6.94 16.77 6.86
CA SER A 47 -8.19 16.11 6.46
C SER A 47 -9.39 16.51 7.34
N GLY A 48 -9.20 17.33 8.37
CA GLY A 48 -10.26 17.69 9.31
C GLY A 48 -10.82 16.47 10.03
N GLU A 49 -12.14 16.39 10.15
CA GLU A 49 -12.83 15.25 10.78
C GLU A 49 -13.08 14.07 9.81
N TYR A 50 -12.68 14.21 8.55
CA TYR A 50 -12.94 13.18 7.54
C TYR A 50 -11.91 12.05 7.58
N VAL A 51 -12.40 10.84 7.41
CA VAL A 51 -11.60 9.64 7.14
C VAL A 51 -12.04 9.10 5.79
N TYR A 52 -11.08 8.92 4.89
CA TYR A 52 -11.33 8.38 3.56
C TYR A 52 -10.96 6.91 3.53
N TYR A 53 -11.80 6.13 2.87
CA TYR A 53 -11.52 4.72 2.59
C TYR A 53 -11.99 4.39 1.17
N ASN A 54 -11.45 3.34 0.63
CA ASN A 54 -11.84 2.84 -0.68
C ASN A 54 -12.23 1.38 -0.60
N VAL A 55 -13.32 1.02 -1.28
CA VAL A 55 -13.73 -0.37 -1.45
C VAL A 55 -13.20 -0.82 -2.79
N ASN A 56 -12.13 -1.59 -2.77
CA ASN A 56 -11.49 -2.10 -3.97
C ASN A 56 -11.41 -3.63 -3.97
N ARG A 57 -11.26 -4.20 -5.17
CA ARG A 57 -10.97 -5.61 -5.38
C ARG A 57 -9.62 -5.74 -6.06
N HIS A 58 -8.70 -6.47 -5.43
CA HIS A 58 -7.46 -6.86 -6.06
C HIS A 58 -7.67 -8.06 -6.98
N ILE A 59 -7.12 -7.96 -8.20
CA ILE A 59 -7.01 -9.08 -9.14
C ILE A 59 -5.53 -9.17 -9.52
N ASN A 60 -4.89 -10.27 -9.13
CA ASN A 60 -3.50 -10.53 -9.45
C ASN A 60 -3.45 -11.54 -10.59
N LEU A 61 -3.14 -11.08 -11.79
CA LEU A 61 -3.25 -11.87 -13.03
C LEU A 61 -2.36 -13.10 -13.05
N THR A 62 -1.13 -12.95 -12.53
CA THR A 62 -0.15 -14.05 -12.42
C THR A 62 0.87 -13.74 -11.33
N ASN A 63 1.40 -14.76 -10.71
CA ASN A 63 2.60 -14.66 -9.86
C ASN A 63 3.89 -15.08 -10.60
N VAL A 64 3.79 -15.54 -11.85
CA VAL A 64 4.97 -15.79 -12.67
C VAL A 64 5.62 -14.46 -13.02
N CYS A 65 6.92 -14.29 -12.68
CA CYS A 65 7.58 -13.01 -12.80
C CYS A 65 9.07 -13.15 -13.15
N THR A 66 9.51 -12.42 -14.16
CA THR A 66 10.95 -12.36 -14.53
C THR A 66 11.75 -11.42 -13.63
N SER A 67 11.10 -10.51 -12.93
CA SER A 67 11.76 -9.60 -11.99
C SER A 67 12.04 -10.31 -10.67
N ARG A 68 13.25 -10.10 -10.14
CA ARG A 68 13.71 -10.69 -8.88
C ARG A 68 13.83 -9.59 -7.82
N CYS A 69 12.71 -8.98 -7.45
CA CYS A 69 12.71 -7.92 -6.47
C CYS A 69 12.96 -8.46 -5.07
N ASP A 70 13.91 -7.91 -4.34
CA ASP A 70 14.35 -8.39 -3.03
C ASP A 70 13.23 -8.48 -1.98
N PHE A 71 12.20 -7.64 -2.09
CA PHE A 71 11.06 -7.62 -1.17
C PHE A 71 9.87 -8.47 -1.60
N CYS A 72 9.90 -9.04 -2.81
CA CYS A 72 8.73 -9.70 -3.37
C CYS A 72 8.64 -11.15 -2.88
N ALA A 73 7.68 -11.42 -2.00
CA ALA A 73 7.33 -12.79 -1.62
C ALA A 73 6.27 -13.41 -2.54
N PHE A 74 5.79 -12.67 -3.56
CA PHE A 74 4.71 -13.07 -4.44
C PHE A 74 5.20 -13.72 -5.75
N GLY A 75 6.25 -13.16 -6.36
CA GLY A 75 6.76 -13.61 -7.64
C GLY A 75 7.47 -14.97 -7.56
N CYS A 76 7.23 -15.83 -8.54
CA CYS A 76 7.89 -17.13 -8.66
C CYS A 76 8.27 -17.45 -10.13
N ASP A 77 8.99 -18.55 -10.31
CA ASP A 77 9.26 -19.11 -11.64
C ASP A 77 8.03 -19.81 -12.21
N ALA A 78 7.96 -19.91 -13.54
CA ALA A 78 6.85 -20.56 -14.22
C ALA A 78 6.72 -22.06 -13.91
N ASP A 79 7.81 -22.71 -13.58
CA ASP A 79 7.87 -24.13 -13.19
C ASP A 79 7.66 -24.37 -11.68
N SER A 80 7.43 -23.33 -10.91
CA SER A 80 7.09 -23.44 -9.49
C SER A 80 5.75 -24.14 -9.29
N LEU A 81 5.66 -25.01 -8.29
CA LEU A 81 4.39 -25.63 -7.88
C LEU A 81 3.33 -24.61 -7.40
N GLN A 82 3.74 -23.41 -7.08
CA GLN A 82 2.87 -22.32 -6.63
C GLN A 82 2.52 -21.34 -7.75
N SER A 83 3.05 -21.57 -8.97
CA SER A 83 2.78 -20.68 -10.09
C SER A 83 1.32 -20.76 -10.51
N TYR A 84 0.76 -19.61 -10.85
CA TYR A 84 -0.55 -19.52 -11.50
C TYR A 84 -0.56 -18.37 -12.52
N THR A 85 -1.44 -18.51 -13.48
CA THR A 85 -1.67 -17.51 -14.52
C THR A 85 -3.17 -17.57 -14.89
N MET A 86 -3.86 -16.45 -14.78
CA MET A 86 -5.28 -16.34 -15.14
C MET A 86 -5.41 -16.05 -16.63
N ASP A 87 -6.39 -16.65 -17.27
CA ASP A 87 -6.84 -16.21 -18.58
C ASP A 87 -7.80 -15.00 -18.48
N LYS A 88 -8.14 -14.40 -19.61
CA LYS A 88 -9.00 -13.21 -19.64
C LYS A 88 -10.42 -13.52 -19.16
N GLU A 89 -10.91 -14.70 -19.40
CA GLU A 89 -12.23 -15.19 -18.99
C GLU A 89 -12.31 -15.27 -17.46
N GLN A 90 -11.30 -15.82 -16.80
CA GLN A 90 -11.20 -15.88 -15.34
C GLN A 90 -11.14 -14.50 -14.71
N VAL A 91 -10.37 -13.58 -15.29
CA VAL A 91 -10.28 -12.19 -14.82
C VAL A 91 -11.64 -11.50 -14.92
N MET A 92 -12.32 -11.65 -16.06
CA MET A 92 -13.64 -11.07 -16.30
C MET A 92 -14.68 -11.65 -15.36
N GLU A 93 -14.67 -12.96 -15.11
CA GLU A 93 -15.61 -13.59 -14.18
C GLU A 93 -15.45 -13.03 -12.76
N ILE A 94 -14.23 -12.94 -12.25
CA ILE A 94 -13.93 -12.35 -10.93
C ILE A 94 -14.39 -10.90 -10.87
N ALA A 95 -14.09 -10.11 -11.91
CA ALA A 95 -14.47 -8.71 -11.96
C ALA A 95 -16.00 -8.52 -11.99
N MET A 96 -16.70 -9.30 -12.79
CA MET A 96 -18.16 -9.21 -12.89
C MET A 96 -18.85 -9.69 -11.61
N GLN A 97 -18.33 -10.71 -10.94
CA GLN A 97 -18.87 -11.16 -9.67
C GLN A 97 -18.66 -10.10 -8.58
N ALA A 98 -17.46 -9.57 -8.45
CA ALA A 98 -17.17 -8.52 -7.47
C ALA A 98 -18.03 -7.25 -7.70
N ALA A 99 -18.25 -6.88 -8.94
CA ALA A 99 -19.10 -5.74 -9.28
C ALA A 99 -20.60 -5.93 -8.95
N ARG A 100 -21.06 -7.19 -8.82
CA ARG A 100 -22.44 -7.48 -8.40
C ARG A 100 -22.61 -7.59 -6.89
N ASP A 101 -21.63 -8.16 -6.23
CA ASP A 101 -21.74 -8.60 -4.84
C ASP A 101 -21.15 -7.58 -3.84
N GLU A 102 -20.33 -6.64 -4.32
CA GLU A 102 -19.61 -5.69 -3.49
C GLU A 102 -20.01 -4.24 -3.85
N ASP A 103 -20.03 -3.33 -2.88
CA ASP A 103 -20.11 -1.88 -3.15
C ASP A 103 -18.76 -1.37 -3.63
N LEU A 104 -18.32 -1.89 -4.76
CA LEU A 104 -17.01 -1.70 -5.33
C LEU A 104 -16.89 -0.32 -5.98
N ARG A 105 -15.74 0.32 -5.79
CA ARG A 105 -15.41 1.61 -6.40
C ARG A 105 -14.31 1.49 -7.44
N GLU A 106 -13.40 0.54 -7.27
CA GLU A 106 -12.29 0.35 -8.21
C GLU A 106 -11.72 -1.07 -8.17
N PHE A 107 -11.09 -1.46 -9.26
CA PHE A 107 -10.25 -2.66 -9.34
C PHE A 107 -8.79 -2.26 -9.28
N HIS A 108 -8.00 -2.96 -8.44
CA HIS A 108 -6.55 -2.92 -8.47
C HIS A 108 -6.04 -4.16 -9.19
N ILE A 109 -5.64 -4.00 -10.45
CA ILE A 109 -5.13 -5.10 -11.25
C ILE A 109 -3.61 -5.01 -11.25
N VAL A 110 -2.95 -6.00 -10.66
CA VAL A 110 -1.50 -6.09 -10.52
C VAL A 110 -1.06 -7.49 -10.93
N SER A 111 0.17 -7.64 -11.39
CA SER A 111 0.67 -8.97 -11.72
C SER A 111 2.19 -9.08 -11.60
N GLY A 112 2.68 -10.31 -11.64
CA GLY A 112 4.05 -10.59 -12.05
C GLY A 112 4.29 -10.13 -13.49
N LEU A 113 5.55 -9.86 -13.82
CA LEU A 113 5.97 -9.59 -15.19
C LEU A 113 6.20 -10.96 -15.89
N HIS A 114 5.15 -11.45 -16.54
CA HIS A 114 5.17 -12.76 -17.22
C HIS A 114 6.11 -12.71 -18.42
N PRO A 115 7.00 -13.70 -18.61
CA PRO A 115 8.00 -13.68 -19.68
C PRO A 115 7.39 -13.69 -21.09
N ASP A 116 6.26 -14.35 -21.27
CA ASP A 116 5.67 -14.62 -22.58
C ASP A 116 4.49 -13.68 -22.93
N TRP A 117 4.11 -12.78 -22.02
CA TRP A 117 3.00 -11.88 -22.28
C TRP A 117 3.45 -10.64 -23.05
N PRO A 118 2.85 -10.35 -24.21
CA PRO A 118 3.07 -9.09 -24.90
C PRO A 118 2.34 -7.95 -24.17
N PHE A 119 2.75 -6.73 -24.47
CA PHE A 119 2.15 -5.54 -23.85
C PHE A 119 0.64 -5.44 -24.10
N GLU A 120 0.18 -5.92 -25.26
CA GLU A 120 -1.22 -5.93 -25.66
C GLU A 120 -2.12 -6.77 -24.74
N TYR A 121 -1.53 -7.69 -23.98
CA TYR A 121 -2.29 -8.44 -22.97
C TYR A 121 -2.82 -7.52 -21.85
N TYR A 122 -2.10 -6.44 -21.54
CA TYR A 122 -2.42 -5.53 -20.45
C TYR A 122 -3.36 -4.37 -20.89
N LEU A 123 -3.71 -4.29 -22.16
CA LEU A 123 -4.61 -3.30 -22.75
C LEU A 123 -6.02 -3.86 -22.95
#